data_e1cba184452b3c597dda58a44d529f85
#
_entry.id   e1cba184452b3c597dda58a44d529f85
#
_cell.length_a   1.000
_cell.length_b   1.000
_cell.length_c   1.000
_cell.angle_alpha   90.00
_cell.angle_beta   90.00
_cell.angle_gamma   90.00
#
_symmetry.space_group_name_H-M   'P 1'
#
loop_
_entity.id
_entity.type
_entity.pdbx_description
1 polymer ?
#
loop_
_entity_poly.entity_id
_entity_poly.type
_entity_poly.pdbx_seq_one_letter_code
_entity_poly.pdbx_strand_id
1 'polypeptide(L)'
;MNLFIFSIVYCLVIQQNTVKENFYSAYRGLHPTMKYDSLKHNAKWIKFVQRIGMCLLALSANWWFCSHLLLAKEPSFDSHEMQKEKLMPLQNFIGGWKGVAMQKLGGTARWSAESEWAWSFDEGVPAIVFELTPGRYFTSGRIVPGKEDNMFMLEAKHTESEAVETFTGFIDENQQLELVNDVIEPSRPARLLIKTLADNKRLVLTLQYGSNIKRLQQGATLGYTRKGTVFATRSRPINECVVTGGEGNQQVSYQGETYWVCCKGCLSMFEDNPEKVIAAYEARKAKERAKQQSQ
;
A
#
# COMPACT_ATOMS: atom_id res chain seq x y z
N MET A 1 2.35 17.96 20.79
CA MET A 1 1.58 19.15 20.37
C MET A 1 2.12 20.47 20.97
N ASN A 2 2.72 20.47 22.16
CA ASN A 2 3.23 21.71 22.82
C ASN A 2 4.60 22.23 22.33
N LEU A 3 5.47 21.39 21.78
CA LEU A 3 6.79 21.84 21.27
C LEU A 3 6.71 22.58 19.91
N PHE A 4 5.73 22.27 19.09
CA PHE A 4 5.56 22.92 17.79
C PHE A 4 5.05 24.37 17.91
N ILE A 5 4.19 24.63 18.89
CA ILE A 5 3.65 25.97 19.16
C ILE A 5 4.76 26.90 19.69
N PHE A 6 5.65 26.41 20.51
CA PHE A 6 6.78 27.21 21.04
C PHE A 6 7.78 27.61 19.95
N SER A 7 8.05 26.73 18.97
CA SER A 7 8.96 27.03 17.87
C SER A 7 8.41 28.09 16.93
N ILE A 8 7.10 28.09 16.67
CA ILE A 8 6.43 29.09 15.79
C ILE A 8 6.39 30.46 16.49
N VAL A 9 6.10 30.51 17.78
CA VAL A 9 6.08 31.78 18.54
C VAL A 9 7.47 32.39 18.62
N TYR A 10 8.51 31.57 18.80
CA TYR A 10 9.90 32.05 18.85
C TYR A 10 10.38 32.61 17.50
N CYS A 11 10.02 31.97 16.39
CA CYS A 11 10.32 32.47 15.04
C CYS A 11 9.61 33.81 14.75
N LEU A 12 8.36 33.96 15.16
CA LEU A 12 7.58 35.20 14.96
C LEU A 12 8.15 36.38 15.77
N VAL A 13 8.66 36.16 16.97
CA VAL A 13 9.27 37.20 17.81
C VAL A 13 10.61 37.66 17.24
N ILE A 14 11.43 36.76 16.68
CA ILE A 14 12.70 37.12 16.05
C ILE A 14 12.47 37.92 14.76
N GLN A 15 11.51 37.53 13.92
CA GLN A 15 11.16 38.29 12.70
C GLN A 15 10.64 39.70 13.01
N GLN A 16 9.86 39.90 14.09
CA GLN A 16 9.38 41.20 14.48
C GLN A 16 10.50 42.18 14.88
N ASN A 17 11.56 41.68 15.50
CA ASN A 17 12.70 42.54 15.89
C ASN A 17 13.58 42.90 14.68
N THR A 18 13.80 41.96 13.76
CA THR A 18 14.58 42.19 12.54
C THR A 18 13.89 43.20 11.59
N VAL A 19 12.56 43.14 11.48
CA VAL A 19 11.78 44.09 10.67
C VAL A 19 11.80 45.49 11.28
N LYS A 20 11.78 45.62 12.62
CA LYS A 20 11.90 46.90 13.29
C LYS A 20 13.26 47.58 13.04
N GLU A 21 14.33 46.82 13.19
CA GLU A 21 15.70 47.35 13.00
C GLU A 21 15.95 47.80 11.56
N ASN A 22 15.52 46.99 10.58
CA ASN A 22 15.64 47.34 9.17
C ASN A 22 14.79 48.54 8.75
N PHE A 23 13.60 48.71 9.33
CA PHE A 23 12.74 49.85 9.06
C PHE A 23 13.32 51.16 9.62
N TYR A 24 13.89 51.13 10.84
CA TYR A 24 14.56 52.29 11.44
C TYR A 24 15.84 52.64 10.70
N SER A 25 16.59 51.69 10.18
CA SER A 25 17.79 51.91 9.39
C SER A 25 17.46 52.59 8.04
N ALA A 26 16.43 52.10 7.34
CA ALA A 26 15.99 52.64 6.07
C ALA A 26 15.40 54.06 6.20
N TYR A 27 14.66 54.33 7.28
CA TYR A 27 14.06 55.63 7.54
C TYR A 27 15.09 56.71 7.89
N ARG A 28 16.18 56.34 8.58
CA ARG A 28 17.28 57.25 8.92
C ARG A 28 18.11 57.64 7.69
N GLY A 29 18.17 56.80 6.66
CA GLY A 29 18.84 57.10 5.38
C GLY A 29 18.09 58.11 4.49
N LEU A 30 16.77 58.22 4.65
CA LEU A 30 15.92 59.06 3.80
C LEU A 30 15.67 60.49 4.32
N HIS A 31 15.84 60.76 5.65
CA HIS A 31 15.58 62.05 6.27
C HIS A 31 16.61 62.41 7.36
N PRO A 32 17.80 62.90 7.00
CA PRO A 32 18.89 63.16 7.96
C PRO A 32 18.69 64.36 8.88
N THR A 33 17.62 65.14 8.71
CA THR A 33 17.43 66.44 9.42
C THR A 33 16.27 66.47 10.41
N MET A 34 15.52 65.37 10.64
CA MET A 34 14.40 65.39 11.59
C MET A 34 14.83 65.18 13.02
N LYS A 35 14.51 66.14 13.91
CA LYS A 35 14.73 66.05 15.36
C LYS A 35 13.76 65.04 15.99
N TYR A 36 14.23 64.32 17.00
CA TYR A 36 13.57 63.21 17.70
C TYR A 36 12.18 63.52 18.29
N ASP A 37 11.88 64.80 18.58
CA ASP A 37 10.62 65.22 19.22
C ASP A 37 9.40 65.23 18.31
N SER A 38 9.57 65.25 17.00
CA SER A 38 8.42 65.24 16.06
C SER A 38 7.82 63.84 15.87
N LEU A 39 8.50 62.81 16.29
CA LEU A 39 8.05 61.40 16.16
C LEU A 39 7.00 61.00 17.18
N LYS A 40 6.90 61.69 18.33
CA LYS A 40 5.90 61.40 19.37
C LYS A 40 4.45 61.71 18.95
N HIS A 41 4.23 62.66 18.07
CA HIS A 41 2.88 63.03 17.60
C HIS A 41 2.29 62.05 16.57
N ASN A 42 3.07 61.15 16.00
CA ASN A 42 2.60 60.20 14.97
C ASN A 42 2.39 58.77 15.53
N ALA A 43 2.39 58.58 16.82
CA ALA A 43 2.18 57.24 17.45
C ALA A 43 0.85 56.56 17.07
N LYS A 44 -0.18 57.36 16.75
CA LYS A 44 -1.47 56.86 16.24
C LYS A 44 -1.35 56.31 14.80
N TRP A 45 -0.55 56.94 13.97
CA TRP A 45 -0.33 56.54 12.57
C TRP A 45 0.52 55.26 12.47
N ILE A 46 1.54 55.16 13.30
CA ILE A 46 2.40 53.97 13.40
C ILE A 46 1.58 52.73 13.85
N LYS A 47 0.70 52.91 14.84
CA LYS A 47 -0.23 51.85 15.28
C LYS A 47 -1.25 51.45 14.22
N PHE A 48 -1.68 52.39 13.38
CA PHE A 48 -2.61 52.15 12.27
C PHE A 48 -1.95 51.35 11.15
N VAL A 49 -0.74 51.74 10.73
CA VAL A 49 0.05 51.02 9.72
C VAL A 49 0.45 49.59 10.21
N GLN A 50 0.79 49.46 11.48
CA GLN A 50 1.05 48.13 12.09
C GLN A 50 -0.20 47.21 12.07
N ARG A 51 -1.39 47.74 12.32
CA ARG A 51 -2.64 46.98 12.26
C ARG A 51 -2.99 46.53 10.84
N ILE A 52 -2.78 47.41 9.85
CA ILE A 52 -3.00 47.06 8.42
C ILE A 52 -1.97 46.02 7.96
N GLY A 53 -0.70 46.16 8.33
CA GLY A 53 0.35 45.19 8.01
C GLY A 53 0.11 43.82 8.61
N MET A 54 -0.38 43.74 9.86
CA MET A 54 -0.75 42.49 10.51
C MET A 54 -1.98 41.82 9.87
N CYS A 55 -2.97 42.60 9.39
CA CYS A 55 -4.11 42.05 8.67
C CYS A 55 -3.71 41.48 7.30
N LEU A 56 -2.83 42.15 6.56
CA LEU A 56 -2.34 41.69 5.26
C LEU A 56 -1.45 40.45 5.40
N LEU A 57 -0.62 40.34 6.44
CA LEU A 57 0.17 39.15 6.74
C LEU A 57 -0.70 37.94 7.18
N ALA A 58 -1.76 38.20 7.94
CA ALA A 58 -2.72 37.16 8.32
C ALA A 58 -3.52 36.64 7.13
N LEU A 59 -3.87 37.47 6.17
CA LEU A 59 -4.57 37.09 4.95
C LEU A 59 -3.65 36.32 3.98
N SER A 60 -2.37 36.69 3.87
CA SER A 60 -1.39 36.00 3.03
C SER A 60 -1.00 34.64 3.62
N ALA A 61 -0.90 34.52 4.95
CA ALA A 61 -0.64 33.25 5.63
C ALA A 61 -1.80 32.27 5.47
N ASN A 62 -3.05 32.74 5.53
CA ASN A 62 -4.22 31.89 5.28
C ASN A 62 -4.32 31.43 3.82
N TRP A 63 -3.91 32.27 2.86
CA TRP A 63 -3.90 31.88 1.44
C TRP A 63 -2.79 30.84 1.15
N TRP A 64 -1.65 30.96 1.80
CA TRP A 64 -0.55 29.98 1.64
C TRP A 64 -0.87 28.63 2.32
N PHE A 65 -1.57 28.65 3.46
CA PHE A 65 -2.05 27.43 4.13
C PHE A 65 -3.17 26.75 3.35
N CYS A 66 -4.08 27.51 2.73
CA CYS A 66 -5.17 26.96 1.93
C CYS A 66 -4.68 26.34 0.60
N SER A 67 -3.61 26.90 -0.01
CA SER A 67 -3.04 26.34 -1.24
C SER A 67 -2.21 25.07 -1.01
N HIS A 68 -1.68 24.84 0.18
CA HIS A 68 -0.98 23.58 0.52
C HIS A 68 -1.91 22.46 0.97
N LEU A 69 -3.13 22.77 1.43
CA LEU A 69 -4.14 21.75 1.77
C LEU A 69 -4.87 21.17 0.53
N LEU A 70 -4.76 21.81 -0.64
CA LEU A 70 -5.41 21.36 -1.87
C LEU A 70 -4.53 20.47 -2.76
N LEU A 71 -3.32 20.09 -2.31
CA LEU A 71 -2.40 19.23 -3.07
C LEU A 71 -2.18 17.85 -2.44
N ALA A 72 -3.07 17.39 -1.58
CA ALA A 72 -3.26 15.95 -1.43
C ALA A 72 -3.97 15.48 -2.71
N LYS A 73 -3.20 15.24 -3.78
CA LYS A 73 -3.69 14.57 -4.97
C LYS A 73 -4.24 13.23 -4.51
N GLU A 74 -5.56 13.10 -4.44
CA GLU A 74 -6.21 11.80 -4.32
C GLU A 74 -5.58 10.89 -5.37
N PRO A 75 -5.16 9.66 -5.01
CA PRO A 75 -4.57 8.77 -5.98
C PRO A 75 -5.59 8.63 -7.13
N SER A 76 -5.18 9.04 -8.32
CA SER A 76 -6.06 9.02 -9.49
C SER A 76 -6.47 7.56 -9.75
N PHE A 77 -7.67 7.34 -10.27
CA PHE A 77 -8.17 6.01 -10.66
C PHE A 77 -7.15 5.25 -11.53
N ASP A 78 -6.42 5.95 -12.41
CA ASP A 78 -5.35 5.38 -13.22
C ASP A 78 -4.19 4.80 -12.38
N SER A 79 -3.89 5.41 -11.22
CA SER A 79 -2.81 4.90 -10.34
C SER A 79 -3.21 3.60 -9.63
N HIS A 80 -4.47 3.43 -9.26
CA HIS A 80 -4.97 2.20 -8.62
C HIS A 80 -5.04 1.04 -9.62
N GLU A 81 -5.53 1.31 -10.83
CA GLU A 81 -5.59 0.29 -11.88
C GLU A 81 -4.18 -0.18 -12.26
N MET A 82 -3.22 0.74 -12.39
CA MET A 82 -1.83 0.40 -12.64
C MET A 82 -1.21 -0.43 -11.48
N GLN A 83 -1.50 -0.13 -10.22
CA GLN A 83 -1.03 -0.91 -9.08
C GLN A 83 -1.67 -2.30 -9.04
N LYS A 84 -2.96 -2.41 -9.37
CA LYS A 84 -3.65 -3.69 -9.51
C LYS A 84 -3.01 -4.52 -10.63
N GLU A 85 -2.71 -3.92 -11.79
CA GLU A 85 -2.05 -4.59 -12.90
C GLU A 85 -0.69 -5.16 -12.51
N LYS A 86 0.10 -4.42 -11.72
CA LYS A 86 1.38 -4.91 -11.19
C LYS A 86 1.24 -6.13 -10.28
N LEU A 87 0.12 -6.30 -9.58
CA LEU A 87 -0.15 -7.45 -8.72
C LEU A 87 -0.76 -8.65 -9.46
N MET A 88 -1.19 -8.49 -10.72
CA MET A 88 -1.80 -9.57 -11.51
C MET A 88 -0.94 -10.84 -11.62
N PRO A 89 0.40 -10.81 -11.69
CA PRO A 89 1.21 -12.02 -11.66
C PRO A 89 0.97 -12.92 -10.44
N LEU A 90 0.50 -12.35 -9.31
CA LEU A 90 0.19 -13.07 -8.08
C LEU A 90 -1.25 -13.61 -8.02
N GLN A 91 -2.07 -13.37 -9.06
CA GLN A 91 -3.48 -13.79 -9.12
C GLN A 91 -3.68 -15.28 -8.84
N ASN A 92 -2.71 -16.12 -9.21
CA ASN A 92 -2.77 -17.56 -9.02
C ASN A 92 -2.72 -17.99 -7.55
N PHE A 93 -2.30 -17.12 -6.63
CA PHE A 93 -2.30 -17.40 -5.20
C PHE A 93 -3.68 -17.19 -4.56
N ILE A 94 -4.56 -16.40 -5.18
CA ILE A 94 -5.88 -16.02 -4.64
C ILE A 94 -6.76 -17.26 -4.45
N GLY A 95 -7.42 -17.33 -3.30
CA GLY A 95 -8.36 -18.36 -2.90
C GLY A 95 -8.01 -19.07 -1.60
N GLY A 96 -8.85 -20.03 -1.23
CA GLY A 96 -8.69 -20.84 -0.02
C GLY A 96 -7.83 -22.07 -0.28
N TRP A 97 -6.98 -22.38 0.67
CA TRP A 97 -6.02 -23.48 0.59
C TRP A 97 -6.03 -24.31 1.87
N LYS A 98 -5.90 -25.62 1.73
CA LYS A 98 -5.80 -26.57 2.83
C LYS A 98 -4.71 -27.60 2.58
N GLY A 99 -3.88 -27.85 3.57
CA GLY A 99 -2.75 -28.74 3.37
C GLY A 99 -2.02 -29.17 4.62
N VAL A 100 -0.77 -29.53 4.44
CA VAL A 100 0.12 -30.00 5.50
C VAL A 100 1.42 -29.21 5.43
N ALA A 101 1.83 -28.73 6.58
CA ALA A 101 3.14 -28.13 6.78
C ALA A 101 4.11 -29.18 7.39
N MET A 102 5.38 -29.06 7.00
CA MET A 102 6.45 -29.93 7.49
C MET A 102 7.65 -29.10 7.89
N GLN A 103 8.08 -29.23 9.11
CA GLN A 103 9.34 -28.66 9.60
C GLN A 103 10.51 -29.50 9.05
N LYS A 104 11.58 -28.82 8.64
CA LYS A 104 12.80 -29.43 8.09
C LYS A 104 14.03 -29.11 8.92
N LEU A 105 14.09 -27.93 9.54
CA LEU A 105 15.18 -27.49 10.40
C LEU A 105 14.74 -27.60 11.87
N GLY A 106 15.55 -28.19 12.72
CA GLY A 106 15.25 -28.33 14.14
C GLY A 106 14.18 -29.35 14.50
N GLY A 107 13.74 -30.22 13.55
CA GLY A 107 12.74 -31.25 13.80
C GLY A 107 12.05 -31.77 12.54
N THR A 108 11.12 -32.69 12.75
CA THR A 108 10.30 -33.33 11.68
C THR A 108 8.80 -33.16 11.95
N ALA A 109 8.42 -32.15 12.72
CA ALA A 109 7.04 -31.87 13.07
C ALA A 109 6.18 -31.64 11.81
N ARG A 110 4.97 -32.21 11.83
CA ARG A 110 3.95 -32.01 10.80
C ARG A 110 2.69 -31.49 11.44
N TRP A 111 1.98 -30.59 10.73
CA TRP A 111 0.69 -30.10 11.18
C TRP A 111 -0.21 -29.74 9.99
N SER A 112 -1.53 -29.82 10.19
CA SER A 112 -2.50 -29.28 9.23
C SER A 112 -2.38 -27.77 9.17
N ALA A 113 -2.47 -27.22 7.98
CA ALA A 113 -2.42 -25.80 7.74
C ALA A 113 -3.50 -25.40 6.73
N GLU A 114 -4.12 -24.26 6.97
CA GLU A 114 -5.02 -23.61 6.02
C GLU A 114 -4.50 -22.22 5.74
N SER A 115 -4.78 -21.70 4.56
CA SER A 115 -4.55 -20.30 4.23
C SER A 115 -5.67 -19.76 3.35
N GLU A 116 -5.92 -18.47 3.49
CA GLU A 116 -6.86 -17.72 2.67
C GLU A 116 -6.12 -16.56 2.05
N TRP A 117 -6.16 -16.44 0.74
CA TRP A 117 -5.51 -15.37 -0.02
C TRP A 117 -6.57 -14.57 -0.74
N ALA A 118 -6.54 -13.26 -0.60
CA ALA A 118 -7.55 -12.38 -1.16
C ALA A 118 -6.94 -11.08 -1.68
N TRP A 119 -7.64 -10.43 -2.60
CA TRP A 119 -7.42 -9.04 -2.89
C TRP A 119 -7.92 -8.19 -1.72
N SER A 120 -7.16 -7.14 -1.38
CA SER A 120 -7.59 -6.04 -0.53
C SER A 120 -7.52 -4.75 -1.33
N PHE A 121 -8.52 -3.91 -1.13
CA PHE A 121 -8.62 -2.58 -1.72
C PHE A 121 -8.80 -1.51 -0.63
N ASP A 122 -8.38 -1.86 0.60
CA ASP A 122 -8.45 -0.97 1.75
C ASP A 122 -7.65 0.31 1.50
N GLU A 123 -8.19 1.43 1.95
CA GLU A 123 -7.58 2.75 1.75
C GLU A 123 -7.33 3.10 0.28
N GLY A 124 -8.01 2.42 -0.64
CA GLY A 124 -7.83 2.61 -2.08
C GLY A 124 -6.51 2.09 -2.64
N VAL A 125 -5.70 1.37 -1.89
CA VAL A 125 -4.43 0.79 -2.35
C VAL A 125 -4.58 -0.70 -2.60
N PRO A 126 -4.55 -1.18 -3.86
CA PRO A 126 -4.61 -2.60 -4.17
C PRO A 126 -3.46 -3.37 -3.50
N ALA A 127 -3.81 -4.48 -2.86
CA ALA A 127 -2.87 -5.39 -2.24
C ALA A 127 -3.37 -6.83 -2.34
N ILE A 128 -2.48 -7.80 -2.15
CA ILE A 128 -2.86 -9.19 -1.89
C ILE A 128 -2.58 -9.46 -0.42
N VAL A 129 -3.59 -9.89 0.31
CA VAL A 129 -3.49 -10.25 1.72
C VAL A 129 -3.64 -11.75 1.89
N PHE A 130 -3.00 -12.30 2.92
CA PHE A 130 -3.20 -13.69 3.29
C PHE A 130 -3.30 -13.87 4.81
N GLU A 131 -4.01 -14.92 5.20
CA GLU A 131 -4.08 -15.41 6.57
C GLU A 131 -3.63 -16.89 6.60
N LEU A 132 -2.94 -17.27 7.67
CA LEU A 132 -2.43 -18.63 7.90
C LEU A 132 -3.02 -19.20 9.21
N THR A 133 -3.58 -20.40 9.15
CA THR A 133 -4.18 -21.08 10.31
C THR A 133 -3.72 -22.55 10.40
N PRO A 134 -3.09 -22.98 11.50
CA PRO A 134 -2.45 -22.15 12.52
C PRO A 134 -1.25 -21.41 11.94
N GLY A 135 -1.09 -20.16 12.32
CA GLY A 135 0.05 -19.36 11.95
C GLY A 135 1.25 -19.66 12.84
N ARG A 136 2.10 -20.63 12.49
CA ARG A 136 3.27 -20.98 13.31
C ARG A 136 4.44 -20.02 13.18
N TYR A 137 4.58 -19.36 12.05
CA TYR A 137 5.65 -18.39 11.79
C TYR A 137 5.04 -17.00 11.57
N PHE A 138 4.05 -16.92 10.70
CA PHE A 138 3.26 -15.72 10.42
C PHE A 138 1.78 -16.05 10.60
N THR A 139 1.01 -15.09 11.09
CA THR A 139 -0.45 -15.18 11.15
C THR A 139 -1.10 -14.62 9.90
N SER A 140 -0.52 -13.55 9.33
CA SER A 140 -1.05 -12.86 8.17
C SER A 140 0.06 -12.11 7.43
N GLY A 141 -0.23 -11.67 6.22
CA GLY A 141 0.65 -10.79 5.46
C GLY A 141 -0.08 -9.99 4.40
N ARG A 142 0.55 -8.92 3.95
CA ARG A 142 0.07 -7.99 2.94
C ARG A 142 1.16 -7.77 1.90
N ILE A 143 0.86 -8.06 0.65
CA ILE A 143 1.77 -7.88 -0.48
C ILE A 143 1.31 -6.70 -1.30
N VAL A 144 2.21 -5.76 -1.55
CA VAL A 144 2.00 -4.58 -2.39
C VAL A 144 3.03 -4.54 -3.52
N PRO A 145 2.79 -3.80 -4.62
CA PRO A 145 3.79 -3.60 -5.66
C PRO A 145 5.01 -2.88 -5.08
N GLY A 146 6.20 -3.30 -5.48
CA GLY A 146 7.44 -2.59 -5.22
C GLY A 146 7.64 -1.39 -6.15
N LYS A 147 8.78 -0.74 -6.02
CA LYS A 147 9.14 0.44 -6.83
C LYS A 147 9.40 0.08 -8.30
N GLU A 148 9.99 -1.07 -8.54
CA GLU A 148 10.33 -1.57 -9.87
C GLU A 148 9.25 -2.54 -10.38
N ASP A 149 9.22 -2.78 -11.68
CA ASP A 149 8.30 -3.75 -12.27
C ASP A 149 8.69 -5.17 -11.82
N ASN A 150 7.69 -6.02 -11.61
CA ASN A 150 7.81 -7.37 -11.05
C ASN A 150 8.44 -7.46 -9.64
N MET A 151 8.64 -6.33 -8.97
CA MET A 151 9.08 -6.29 -7.57
C MET A 151 7.88 -6.17 -6.65
N PHE A 152 7.95 -6.86 -5.51
CA PHE A 152 6.89 -6.91 -4.50
C PHE A 152 7.49 -6.69 -3.11
N MET A 153 6.70 -6.07 -2.25
CA MET A 153 7.00 -5.93 -0.84
C MET A 153 5.93 -6.66 -0.03
N LEU A 154 6.35 -7.53 0.87
CA LEU A 154 5.48 -8.23 1.82
C LEU A 154 5.73 -7.68 3.22
N GLU A 155 4.67 -7.30 3.89
CA GLU A 155 4.61 -7.09 5.33
C GLU A 155 3.94 -8.31 5.97
N ALA A 156 4.69 -9.09 6.76
CA ALA A 156 4.20 -10.32 7.39
C ALA A 156 4.16 -10.14 8.92
N LYS A 157 3.01 -10.46 9.53
CA LYS A 157 2.82 -10.39 10.97
C LYS A 157 3.34 -11.68 11.61
N HIS A 158 4.35 -11.54 12.48
CA HIS A 158 4.94 -12.67 13.21
C HIS A 158 3.98 -13.17 14.28
N THR A 159 3.94 -14.49 14.48
CA THR A 159 2.97 -15.16 15.37
C THR A 159 3.22 -14.85 16.85
N GLU A 160 4.48 -14.92 17.29
CA GLU A 160 4.82 -14.84 18.72
C GLU A 160 4.92 -13.40 19.23
N SER A 161 5.50 -12.50 18.41
CA SER A 161 5.78 -11.12 18.82
C SER A 161 4.79 -10.08 18.29
N GLU A 162 3.87 -10.50 17.41
CA GLU A 162 3.01 -9.59 16.63
C GLU A 162 3.78 -8.52 15.82
N ALA A 163 5.10 -8.58 15.81
CA ALA A 163 5.95 -7.69 15.03
C ALA A 163 5.70 -7.91 13.53
N VAL A 164 5.84 -6.84 12.77
CA VAL A 164 5.76 -6.91 11.31
C VAL A 164 7.18 -7.06 10.76
N GLU A 165 7.38 -8.08 9.93
CA GLU A 165 8.61 -8.30 9.20
C GLU A 165 8.40 -7.92 7.74
N THR A 166 9.36 -7.22 7.15
CA THR A 166 9.33 -6.78 5.76
C THR A 166 10.22 -7.65 4.90
N PHE A 167 9.67 -8.08 3.78
CA PHE A 167 10.37 -8.83 2.76
C PHE A 167 10.24 -8.12 1.43
N THR A 168 11.31 -8.11 0.64
CA THR A 168 11.32 -7.55 -0.70
C THR A 168 11.78 -8.60 -1.70
N GLY A 169 11.18 -8.64 -2.87
CA GLY A 169 11.57 -9.63 -3.88
C GLY A 169 10.81 -9.52 -5.19
N PHE A 170 10.86 -10.56 -5.97
CA PHE A 170 10.35 -10.59 -7.33
C PHE A 170 9.70 -11.93 -7.67
N ILE A 171 8.92 -11.96 -8.75
CA ILE A 171 8.44 -13.20 -9.35
C ILE A 171 9.34 -13.59 -10.52
N ASP A 172 9.79 -14.83 -10.53
CA ASP A 172 10.68 -15.36 -11.57
C ASP A 172 9.89 -15.87 -12.81
N GLU A 173 10.62 -16.28 -13.85
CA GLU A 173 10.06 -16.82 -15.09
C GLU A 173 9.22 -18.08 -14.85
N ASN A 174 9.48 -18.82 -13.76
CA ASN A 174 8.73 -20.04 -13.36
C ASN A 174 7.50 -19.73 -12.51
N GLN A 175 7.09 -18.46 -12.43
CA GLN A 175 5.98 -17.99 -11.59
C GLN A 175 6.19 -18.28 -10.09
N GLN A 176 7.45 -18.32 -9.63
CA GLN A 176 7.80 -18.42 -8.23
C GLN A 176 8.08 -17.04 -7.67
N LEU A 177 7.34 -16.65 -6.65
CA LEU A 177 7.60 -15.43 -5.88
C LEU A 177 8.72 -15.73 -4.89
N GLU A 178 9.84 -15.04 -5.01
CA GLU A 178 10.96 -15.06 -4.08
C GLU A 178 10.98 -13.74 -3.30
N LEU A 179 10.90 -13.83 -1.98
CA LEU A 179 10.88 -12.69 -1.06
C LEU A 179 12.00 -12.88 -0.04
N VAL A 180 12.88 -11.89 0.07
CA VAL A 180 14.01 -11.87 1.00
C VAL A 180 13.69 -10.90 2.14
N ASN A 181 13.93 -11.33 3.38
CA ASN A 181 13.74 -10.50 4.56
C ASN A 181 14.75 -9.35 4.57
N ASP A 182 14.30 -8.15 4.87
CA ASP A 182 15.16 -6.97 4.96
C ASP A 182 16.17 -7.08 6.12
N VAL A 183 15.83 -7.92 7.14
CA VAL A 183 16.71 -8.24 8.27
C VAL A 183 17.02 -9.74 8.26
N ILE A 184 18.26 -10.10 7.97
CA ILE A 184 18.70 -11.51 7.89
C ILE A 184 19.30 -11.95 9.23
N GLU A 185 18.54 -12.75 9.98
CA GLU A 185 18.93 -13.35 11.25
C GLU A 185 18.67 -14.85 11.27
N PRO A 186 19.49 -15.69 11.96
CA PRO A 186 19.28 -17.13 12.00
C PRO A 186 17.96 -17.58 12.63
N SER A 187 17.38 -16.77 13.51
CA SER A 187 16.13 -17.05 14.24
C SER A 187 14.87 -16.75 13.41
N ARG A 188 15.00 -16.04 12.28
CA ARG A 188 13.89 -15.61 11.44
C ARG A 188 13.98 -16.20 10.04
N PRO A 189 12.85 -16.34 9.33
CA PRO A 189 12.90 -16.68 7.91
C PRO A 189 13.65 -15.59 7.14
N ALA A 190 14.79 -15.97 6.53
CA ALA A 190 15.57 -15.08 5.69
C ALA A 190 15.02 -14.97 4.28
N ARG A 191 14.31 -16.03 3.80
CA ARG A 191 13.70 -16.06 2.47
C ARG A 191 12.42 -16.89 2.46
N LEU A 192 11.43 -16.39 1.72
CA LEU A 192 10.19 -17.08 1.39
C LEU A 192 10.17 -17.40 -0.09
N LEU A 193 9.80 -18.62 -0.44
CA LEU A 193 9.54 -19.04 -1.82
C LEU A 193 8.09 -19.49 -1.92
N ILE A 194 7.32 -18.89 -2.80
CA ILE A 194 5.89 -19.16 -2.96
C ILE A 194 5.63 -19.47 -4.43
N LYS A 195 5.00 -20.60 -4.71
CA LYS A 195 4.62 -20.97 -6.08
C LYS A 195 3.37 -21.82 -6.14
N THR A 196 2.69 -21.75 -7.26
CA THR A 196 1.61 -22.69 -7.59
C THR A 196 2.12 -23.80 -8.52
N LEU A 197 1.48 -24.95 -8.45
CA LEU A 197 1.76 -26.15 -9.25
C LEU A 197 0.43 -26.79 -9.68
N ALA A 198 0.50 -27.73 -10.64
CA ALA A 198 -0.63 -28.54 -11.09
C ALA A 198 -1.83 -27.66 -11.51
N ASP A 199 -1.64 -26.77 -12.47
CA ASP A 199 -2.65 -25.82 -12.98
C ASP A 199 -3.29 -25.00 -11.84
N ASN A 200 -2.45 -24.42 -10.98
CA ASN A 200 -2.85 -23.62 -9.83
C ASN A 200 -3.72 -24.34 -8.80
N LYS A 201 -3.69 -25.69 -8.78
CA LYS A 201 -4.42 -26.52 -7.80
C LYS A 201 -3.62 -26.79 -6.54
N ARG A 202 -2.32 -26.54 -6.56
CA ARG A 202 -1.42 -26.68 -5.41
C ARG A 202 -0.64 -25.41 -5.18
N LEU A 203 -0.49 -25.01 -3.92
CA LEU A 203 0.36 -23.89 -3.47
C LEU A 203 1.45 -24.46 -2.58
N VAL A 204 2.69 -24.05 -2.81
CA VAL A 204 3.83 -24.41 -1.97
C VAL A 204 4.48 -23.13 -1.44
N LEU A 205 4.56 -23.05 -0.12
CA LEU A 205 5.29 -21.99 0.59
C LEU A 205 6.48 -22.63 1.28
N THR A 206 7.69 -22.16 1.02
CA THR A 206 8.93 -22.64 1.64
C THR A 206 9.59 -21.52 2.42
N LEU A 207 9.89 -21.79 3.67
CA LEU A 207 10.62 -20.90 4.59
C LEU A 207 12.08 -21.32 4.63
N GLN A 208 13.00 -20.40 4.40
CA GLN A 208 14.43 -20.66 4.45
C GLN A 208 15.10 -19.77 5.49
N TYR A 209 16.06 -20.34 6.22
CA TYR A 209 16.74 -19.73 7.37
C TYR A 209 18.25 -19.71 7.17
N GLY A 210 18.92 -18.76 7.76
CA GLY A 210 20.37 -18.67 7.79
C GLY A 210 20.84 -17.23 8.02
N SER A 211 22.11 -17.07 8.33
CA SER A 211 22.77 -15.77 8.50
C SER A 211 23.37 -15.23 7.21
N ASN A 212 23.32 -16.01 6.12
CA ASN A 212 23.87 -15.64 4.83
C ASN A 212 22.95 -16.11 3.71
N ILE A 213 22.47 -15.19 2.89
CA ILE A 213 21.53 -15.42 1.80
C ILE A 213 22.01 -16.47 0.77
N LYS A 214 23.33 -16.65 0.64
CA LYS A 214 23.93 -17.64 -0.27
C LYS A 214 23.94 -19.06 0.31
N ARG A 215 23.67 -19.24 1.61
CA ARG A 215 23.75 -20.52 2.33
C ARG A 215 22.54 -20.73 3.24
N LEU A 216 21.34 -20.59 2.66
CA LEU A 216 20.10 -20.79 3.39
C LEU A 216 19.74 -22.27 3.46
N GLN A 217 19.15 -22.68 4.60
CA GLN A 217 18.61 -24.01 4.84
C GLN A 217 17.08 -23.96 4.84
N GLN A 218 16.47 -25.00 4.34
CA GLN A 218 15.01 -25.13 4.35
C GLN A 218 14.52 -25.39 5.76
N GLY A 219 13.82 -24.41 6.35
CA GLY A 219 13.28 -24.51 7.71
C GLY A 219 11.93 -25.19 7.77
N ALA A 220 11.04 -24.86 6.85
CA ALA A 220 9.72 -25.48 6.74
C ALA A 220 9.20 -25.43 5.29
N THR A 221 8.31 -26.36 4.98
CA THR A 221 7.52 -26.36 3.73
C THR A 221 6.05 -26.57 4.07
N LEU A 222 5.21 -25.72 3.51
CA LEU A 222 3.77 -25.79 3.61
C LEU A 222 3.24 -26.12 2.21
N GLY A 223 2.69 -27.31 2.09
CA GLY A 223 2.10 -27.81 0.84
C GLY A 223 0.59 -27.81 0.95
N TYR A 224 -0.05 -27.00 0.12
CA TYR A 224 -1.50 -26.83 0.12
C TYR A 224 -2.13 -27.37 -1.16
N THR A 225 -3.41 -27.71 -1.05
CA THR A 225 -4.32 -27.95 -2.16
C THR A 225 -5.43 -26.91 -2.12
N ARG A 226 -5.82 -26.39 -3.26
CA ARG A 226 -6.90 -25.41 -3.38
C ARG A 226 -8.21 -26.00 -2.87
N LYS A 227 -8.91 -25.29 -1.98
CA LYS A 227 -10.22 -25.71 -1.47
C LYS A 227 -11.21 -25.87 -2.64
N GLY A 228 -12.03 -26.91 -2.60
CA GLY A 228 -12.99 -27.21 -3.68
C GLY A 228 -12.40 -27.87 -4.93
N THR A 229 -11.08 -28.13 -4.96
CA THR A 229 -10.48 -28.86 -6.09
C THR A 229 -10.85 -30.35 -6.05
N VAL A 230 -11.46 -30.82 -7.14
CA VAL A 230 -11.70 -32.25 -7.36
C VAL A 230 -10.67 -32.71 -8.38
N PHE A 231 -9.73 -33.56 -7.96
CA PHE A 231 -8.62 -34.04 -8.80
C PHE A 231 -9.04 -34.91 -10.00
N ALA A 232 -10.33 -35.22 -10.13
CA ALA A 232 -10.85 -36.17 -11.13
C ALA A 232 -11.92 -35.58 -12.08
N THR A 233 -12.15 -34.27 -12.09
CA THR A 233 -13.17 -33.70 -12.99
C THR A 233 -12.54 -33.01 -14.19
N ARG A 234 -13.01 -33.37 -15.39
CA ARG A 234 -12.71 -32.71 -16.65
C ARG A 234 -12.98 -31.20 -16.53
N SER A 235 -12.16 -30.38 -17.20
CA SER A 235 -12.21 -28.92 -17.26
C SER A 235 -13.66 -28.39 -17.24
N ARG A 236 -14.04 -27.76 -16.11
CA ARG A 236 -15.19 -26.85 -16.08
C ARG A 236 -14.82 -25.56 -16.79
N PRO A 237 -15.76 -24.92 -17.48
CA PRO A 237 -15.53 -23.55 -17.94
C PRO A 237 -15.13 -22.71 -16.73
N ILE A 238 -14.02 -22.00 -16.85
CA ILE A 238 -13.50 -21.11 -15.80
C ILE A 238 -14.36 -19.86 -15.84
N ASN A 239 -15.11 -19.60 -14.76
CA ASN A 239 -15.81 -18.34 -14.60
C ASN A 239 -14.78 -17.26 -14.25
N GLU A 240 -14.81 -16.17 -14.97
CA GLU A 240 -13.87 -15.07 -14.76
C GLU A 240 -14.36 -14.12 -13.67
N CYS A 241 -13.48 -13.73 -12.75
CA CYS A 241 -13.77 -12.71 -11.75
C CYS A 241 -13.97 -11.33 -12.42
N VAL A 242 -15.15 -10.74 -12.23
CA VAL A 242 -15.51 -9.45 -12.83
C VAL A 242 -14.56 -8.32 -12.40
N VAL A 243 -13.96 -8.41 -11.20
CA VAL A 243 -13.05 -7.38 -10.64
C VAL A 243 -11.62 -7.55 -11.19
N THR A 244 -11.06 -8.76 -11.14
CA THR A 244 -9.62 -8.98 -11.37
C THR A 244 -9.29 -9.80 -12.61
N GLY A 245 -10.27 -10.48 -13.23
CA GLY A 245 -10.04 -11.34 -14.37
C GLY A 245 -9.50 -12.73 -14.03
N GLY A 246 -9.27 -13.05 -12.73
CA GLY A 246 -8.87 -14.38 -12.30
C GLY A 246 -10.03 -15.36 -12.23
N GLU A 247 -9.78 -16.59 -11.70
CA GLU A 247 -10.82 -17.59 -11.53
C GLU A 247 -11.86 -17.18 -10.49
N GLY A 248 -13.11 -16.97 -10.91
CA GLY A 248 -14.25 -16.64 -10.05
C GLY A 248 -14.84 -17.92 -9.42
N ASN A 249 -15.00 -17.90 -8.12
CA ASN A 249 -15.53 -19.04 -7.36
C ASN A 249 -16.83 -18.75 -6.60
N GLN A 250 -17.19 -17.47 -6.49
CA GLN A 250 -18.40 -17.00 -5.83
C GLN A 250 -19.26 -16.21 -6.81
N GLN A 251 -20.54 -16.55 -6.86
CA GLN A 251 -21.52 -15.91 -7.73
C GLN A 251 -22.11 -14.67 -7.05
N VAL A 252 -22.27 -13.59 -7.80
CA VAL A 252 -22.93 -12.34 -7.40
C VAL A 252 -23.89 -11.92 -8.48
N SER A 253 -24.94 -11.18 -8.13
CA SER A 253 -25.97 -10.74 -9.08
C SER A 253 -26.14 -9.23 -9.02
N TYR A 254 -26.31 -8.59 -10.18
CA TYR A 254 -26.63 -7.17 -10.28
C TYR A 254 -27.58 -6.96 -11.47
N GLN A 255 -28.71 -6.29 -11.24
CA GLN A 255 -29.75 -5.99 -12.25
C GLN A 255 -30.24 -7.23 -13.05
N GLY A 256 -30.30 -8.40 -12.38
CA GLY A 256 -30.73 -9.65 -12.99
C GLY A 256 -29.65 -10.42 -13.75
N GLU A 257 -28.48 -9.83 -13.95
CA GLU A 257 -27.32 -10.49 -14.54
C GLU A 257 -26.44 -11.14 -13.46
N THR A 258 -25.74 -12.20 -13.84
CA THR A 258 -24.89 -12.98 -12.95
C THR A 258 -23.41 -12.76 -13.28
N TYR A 259 -22.64 -12.41 -12.25
CA TYR A 259 -21.20 -12.22 -12.31
C TYR A 259 -20.49 -13.16 -11.34
N TRP A 260 -19.17 -13.23 -11.45
CA TRP A 260 -18.35 -14.06 -10.58
C TRP A 260 -17.25 -13.23 -9.94
N VAL A 261 -16.92 -13.54 -8.67
CA VAL A 261 -15.82 -12.94 -7.92
C VAL A 261 -14.93 -14.05 -7.35
N CYS A 262 -13.65 -13.76 -7.12
CA CYS A 262 -12.68 -14.77 -6.70
C CYS A 262 -12.47 -14.82 -5.17
N CYS A 263 -12.80 -13.75 -4.45
CA CYS A 263 -12.54 -13.64 -3.02
C CYS A 263 -13.40 -12.55 -2.35
N LYS A 264 -13.32 -12.45 -1.02
CA LYS A 264 -14.09 -11.49 -0.23
C LYS A 264 -13.78 -10.03 -0.60
N GLY A 265 -12.52 -9.69 -0.87
CA GLY A 265 -12.16 -8.33 -1.29
C GLY A 265 -12.80 -7.94 -2.62
N CYS A 266 -12.86 -8.86 -3.58
CA CYS A 266 -13.56 -8.63 -4.84
C CYS A 266 -15.08 -8.58 -4.66
N LEU A 267 -15.64 -9.35 -3.73
CA LEU A 267 -17.05 -9.27 -3.38
C LEU A 267 -17.39 -7.87 -2.84
N SER A 268 -16.65 -7.42 -1.83
CA SER A 268 -16.87 -6.10 -1.22
C SER A 268 -16.75 -4.98 -2.27
N MET A 269 -15.72 -5.01 -3.10
CA MET A 269 -15.53 -4.02 -4.17
C MET A 269 -16.68 -4.02 -5.20
N PHE A 270 -17.23 -5.19 -5.50
CA PHE A 270 -18.40 -5.30 -6.38
C PHE A 270 -19.65 -4.76 -5.72
N GLU A 271 -19.90 -5.06 -4.43
CA GLU A 271 -21.05 -4.57 -3.67
C GLU A 271 -21.00 -3.05 -3.47
N ASP A 272 -19.82 -2.48 -3.24
CA ASP A 272 -19.65 -1.03 -3.04
C ASP A 272 -19.96 -0.22 -4.31
N ASN A 273 -19.57 -0.70 -5.50
CA ASN A 273 -19.83 -0.01 -6.75
C ASN A 273 -19.92 -0.97 -7.95
N PRO A 274 -21.03 -1.70 -8.10
CA PRO A 274 -21.19 -2.70 -9.16
C PRO A 274 -21.10 -2.12 -10.57
N GLU A 275 -21.66 -0.93 -10.81
CA GLU A 275 -21.66 -0.29 -12.14
C GLU A 275 -20.24 -0.01 -12.62
N LYS A 276 -19.40 0.55 -11.76
CA LYS A 276 -18.01 0.87 -12.08
C LYS A 276 -17.19 -0.41 -12.36
N VAL A 277 -17.41 -1.45 -11.55
CA VAL A 277 -16.73 -2.74 -11.71
C VAL A 277 -17.13 -3.40 -13.02
N ILE A 278 -18.42 -3.42 -13.36
CA ILE A 278 -18.93 -3.98 -14.61
C ILE A 278 -18.41 -3.20 -15.81
N ALA A 279 -18.40 -1.87 -15.77
CA ALA A 279 -17.86 -1.04 -16.85
C ALA A 279 -16.37 -1.34 -17.10
N ALA A 280 -15.58 -1.50 -16.04
CA ALA A 280 -14.15 -1.86 -16.15
C ALA A 280 -13.98 -3.28 -16.73
N TYR A 281 -14.83 -4.23 -16.34
CA TYR A 281 -14.83 -5.59 -16.88
C TYR A 281 -15.12 -5.60 -18.39
N GLU A 282 -16.16 -4.90 -18.83
CA GLU A 282 -16.52 -4.82 -20.23
C GLU A 282 -15.43 -4.14 -21.08
N ALA A 283 -14.80 -3.09 -20.56
CA ALA A 283 -13.65 -2.45 -21.21
C ALA A 283 -12.46 -3.42 -21.37
N ARG A 284 -12.17 -4.24 -20.35
CA ARG A 284 -11.15 -5.29 -20.42
C ARG A 284 -11.49 -6.32 -21.49
N LYS A 285 -12.72 -6.82 -21.50
CA LYS A 285 -13.20 -7.80 -22.49
C LYS A 285 -13.17 -7.26 -23.93
N ALA A 286 -13.46 -5.98 -24.11
CA ALA A 286 -13.35 -5.32 -25.42
C ALA A 286 -11.90 -5.27 -25.92
N LYS A 287 -10.94 -4.93 -25.03
CA LYS A 287 -9.50 -4.94 -25.35
C LYS A 287 -8.99 -6.35 -25.71
N GLU A 288 -9.44 -7.37 -24.99
CA GLU A 288 -9.08 -8.78 -25.28
C GLU A 288 -9.59 -9.22 -26.64
N ARG A 289 -10.87 -8.92 -26.98
CA ARG A 289 -11.46 -9.21 -28.27
C ARG A 289 -10.73 -8.51 -29.42
N ALA A 290 -10.36 -7.25 -29.24
CA ALA A 290 -9.60 -6.50 -30.24
C ALA A 290 -8.21 -7.10 -30.48
N LYS A 291 -7.52 -7.55 -29.43
CA LYS A 291 -6.22 -8.24 -29.55
C LYS A 291 -6.32 -9.59 -30.27
N GLN A 292 -7.39 -10.36 -30.05
CA GLN A 292 -7.61 -11.65 -30.72
C GLN A 292 -7.94 -11.49 -32.23
N GLN A 293 -8.56 -10.40 -32.62
CA GLN A 293 -8.87 -10.09 -34.04
C GLN A 293 -7.65 -9.54 -34.80
N SER A 294 -6.59 -9.12 -34.11
CA SER A 294 -5.38 -8.57 -34.72
C SER A 294 -4.25 -9.59 -34.88
N GLN A 295 -4.45 -10.84 -34.45
CA GLN A 295 -3.56 -12.01 -34.65
C GLN A 295 -4.05 -12.91 -35.77
#